data_99a7f16b71c8579049bbab29559d7d02
#
_entry.id   99a7f16b71c8579049bbab29559d7d02
#
_cell.length_a   1.000
_cell.length_b   1.000
_cell.length_c   1.000
_cell.angle_alpha   90.00
_cell.angle_beta   90.00
_cell.angle_gamma   90.00
#
_symmetry.space_group_name_H-M   'P 1'
#
loop_
_entity.id
_entity.type
_entity.pdbx_description
1 polymer ?
#
loop_
_entity_poly.entity_id
_entity_poly.type
_entity_poly.pdbx_seq_one_letter_code
_entity_poly.pdbx_strand_id
1 'polypeptide(L)'
;RFLWKLHRAHHASTEMGLLVSYRNAALYYMLMPNIWWLALFTFWGGGSAVVVGLVLKQLVIIGAHSTTKWDRWLYRSSWLSPLAWVVERTIVTPAFHFAHHGVSQVDEISEPNGNFGNMFAFWDILFGTAHFTRQYPEKFGIQTDTHDTWYTQMFFPVLKSQDENSPLSGKYNVKDTKIDAPTFIDLAQGNYLWCQCGLSKTQPFCDGSHHGTKHKPLLFKLEKQQKCTLCNCKRTKKAPFCDGAHKWPGEVGS
;
A
#
# COMPACT_ATOMS: atom_id res chain seq x y z
N ARG A 1 -2.71 0.71 -12.90
CA ARG A 1 -1.33 0.19 -12.80
C ARG A 1 -0.26 1.19 -13.23
N PHE A 2 -0.50 2.02 -14.27
CA PHE A 2 0.48 3.03 -14.72
C PHE A 2 0.68 4.13 -13.67
N LEU A 3 -0.38 4.73 -13.15
CA LEU A 3 -0.32 5.75 -12.11
C LEU A 3 0.40 5.26 -10.84
N TRP A 4 0.25 3.99 -10.49
CA TRP A 4 1.01 3.40 -9.38
C TRP A 4 2.52 3.47 -9.59
N LYS A 5 3.01 3.24 -10.81
CA LYS A 5 4.46 3.34 -11.09
C LYS A 5 5.00 4.76 -10.82
N LEU A 6 4.18 5.77 -11.05
CA LEU A 6 4.54 7.18 -10.79
C LEU A 6 4.43 7.54 -9.30
N HIS A 7 3.46 6.93 -8.60
CA HIS A 7 3.22 7.14 -7.17
C HIS A 7 4.11 6.26 -6.29
N ARG A 8 4.68 5.20 -6.85
CA ARG A 8 5.56 4.26 -6.15
C ARG A 8 6.74 4.95 -5.44
N ALA A 9 7.27 6.03 -6.03
CA ALA A 9 8.33 6.82 -5.42
C ALA A 9 7.93 7.34 -4.02
N HIS A 10 6.66 7.72 -3.84
CA HIS A 10 6.09 8.16 -2.58
C HIS A 10 6.11 7.03 -1.52
N HIS A 11 5.69 5.84 -1.91
CA HIS A 11 5.67 4.67 -1.03
C HIS A 11 7.04 4.00 -0.81
N ALA A 12 8.06 4.35 -1.58
CA ALA A 12 9.37 3.73 -1.45
C ALA A 12 10.17 4.21 -0.22
N SER A 13 9.63 5.15 0.57
CA SER A 13 10.26 5.60 1.80
C SER A 13 10.06 4.58 2.91
N THR A 14 11.14 4.23 3.61
CA THR A 14 11.12 3.36 4.79
C THR A 14 10.81 4.10 6.09
N GLU A 15 10.73 5.44 5.99
CA GLU A 15 10.41 6.31 7.11
C GLU A 15 9.35 7.32 6.68
N MET A 16 8.45 7.66 7.60
CA MET A 16 7.47 8.72 7.40
C MET A 16 8.07 10.07 7.79
N GLY A 17 7.65 11.12 7.12
CA GLY A 17 8.12 12.46 7.42
C GLY A 17 7.70 13.49 6.38
N LEU A 18 7.94 14.77 6.69
CA LEU A 18 7.54 15.90 5.87
C LEU A 18 7.97 15.77 4.40
N LEU A 19 9.19 15.33 4.14
CA LEU A 19 9.71 15.23 2.77
C LEU A 19 9.03 14.14 1.94
N VAL A 20 8.46 13.13 2.59
CA VAL A 20 7.70 12.07 1.90
C VAL A 20 6.46 12.64 1.20
N SER A 21 5.84 13.69 1.78
CA SER A 21 4.68 14.38 1.18
C SER A 21 4.93 14.88 -0.24
N TYR A 22 6.19 15.17 -0.59
CA TYR A 22 6.59 15.72 -1.88
C TYR A 22 7.32 14.72 -2.78
N ARG A 23 7.49 13.50 -2.33
CA ARG A 23 8.22 12.46 -3.04
C ARG A 23 7.32 11.73 -4.03
N ASN A 24 7.22 12.23 -5.26
CA ASN A 24 6.50 11.59 -6.36
C ASN A 24 7.30 11.74 -7.65
N ALA A 25 7.02 10.90 -8.64
CA ALA A 25 7.56 11.12 -9.98
C ALA A 25 7.05 12.44 -10.58
N ALA A 26 7.91 13.17 -11.30
CA ALA A 26 7.54 14.47 -11.88
C ALA A 26 6.29 14.39 -12.77
N LEU A 27 6.20 13.34 -13.59
CA LEU A 27 5.04 13.11 -14.44
C LEU A 27 3.75 12.86 -13.66
N TYR A 28 3.83 12.34 -12.42
CA TYR A 28 2.66 12.19 -11.54
C TYR A 28 1.95 13.52 -11.33
N TYR A 29 2.70 14.57 -10.99
CA TYR A 29 2.13 15.90 -10.77
C TYR A 29 1.46 16.46 -12.03
N MET A 30 2.05 16.23 -13.21
CA MET A 30 1.48 16.69 -14.48
C MET A 30 0.18 15.97 -14.86
N LEU A 31 0.04 14.70 -14.49
CA LEU A 31 -1.13 13.89 -14.83
C LEU A 31 -2.27 14.00 -13.82
N MET A 32 -2.01 14.57 -12.64
CA MET A 32 -3.05 14.70 -11.62
C MET A 32 -4.11 15.74 -12.02
N PRO A 33 -5.40 15.35 -12.06
CA PRO A 33 -6.49 16.23 -12.47
C PRO A 33 -6.57 17.52 -11.63
N ASN A 34 -6.15 17.48 -10.37
CA ASN A 34 -6.22 18.62 -9.47
C ASN A 34 -5.43 19.82 -9.97
N ILE A 35 -4.27 19.64 -10.63
CA ILE A 35 -3.49 20.75 -11.19
C ILE A 35 -4.31 21.49 -12.25
N TRP A 36 -4.93 20.76 -13.14
CA TRP A 36 -5.72 21.32 -14.23
C TRP A 36 -6.98 22.01 -13.73
N TRP A 37 -7.68 21.44 -12.76
CA TRP A 37 -8.83 22.10 -12.12
C TRP A 37 -8.43 23.37 -11.39
N LEU A 38 -7.32 23.38 -10.66
CA LEU A 38 -6.83 24.57 -9.96
C LEU A 38 -6.45 25.68 -10.97
N ALA A 39 -5.81 25.32 -12.07
CA ALA A 39 -5.50 26.26 -13.14
C ALA A 39 -6.78 26.87 -13.73
N LEU A 40 -7.80 26.06 -14.02
CA LEU A 40 -9.09 26.48 -14.54
C LEU A 40 -9.83 27.42 -13.57
N PHE A 41 -9.90 27.07 -12.29
CA PHE A 41 -10.50 27.93 -11.26
C PHE A 41 -9.75 29.26 -11.10
N THR A 42 -8.42 29.22 -11.16
CA THR A 42 -7.60 30.45 -11.12
C THR A 42 -7.89 31.33 -12.35
N PHE A 43 -7.98 30.75 -13.53
CA PHE A 43 -8.31 31.44 -14.77
C PHE A 43 -9.69 32.13 -14.69
N TRP A 44 -10.66 31.53 -14.03
CA TRP A 44 -12.01 32.08 -13.80
C TRP A 44 -12.06 33.10 -12.65
N GLY A 45 -10.93 33.57 -12.13
CA GLY A 45 -10.86 34.58 -11.09
C GLY A 45 -10.88 34.03 -9.66
N GLY A 46 -10.90 32.72 -9.47
CA GLY A 46 -10.90 32.07 -8.15
C GLY A 46 -9.52 31.95 -7.50
N GLY A 47 -8.51 32.69 -7.94
CA GLY A 47 -7.12 32.52 -7.51
C GLY A 47 -6.90 32.60 -5.99
N SER A 48 -7.54 33.53 -5.30
CA SER A 48 -7.45 33.65 -3.83
C SER A 48 -8.03 32.43 -3.12
N ALA A 49 -9.18 31.92 -3.57
CA ALA A 49 -9.78 30.71 -3.02
C ALA A 49 -8.90 29.48 -3.27
N VAL A 50 -8.28 29.39 -4.45
CA VAL A 50 -7.31 28.34 -4.78
C VAL A 50 -6.12 28.38 -3.83
N VAL A 51 -5.54 29.55 -3.54
CA VAL A 51 -4.42 29.69 -2.60
C VAL A 51 -4.81 29.23 -1.20
N VAL A 52 -5.95 29.67 -0.69
CA VAL A 52 -6.45 29.24 0.63
C VAL A 52 -6.66 27.73 0.65
N GLY A 53 -7.32 27.16 -0.35
CA GLY A 53 -7.55 25.72 -0.45
C GLY A 53 -6.26 24.90 -0.51
N LEU A 54 -5.24 25.39 -1.23
CA LEU A 54 -3.91 24.76 -1.30
C LEU A 54 -3.20 24.80 0.05
N VAL A 55 -3.26 25.92 0.77
CA VAL A 55 -2.65 26.03 2.11
C VAL A 55 -3.31 25.04 3.07
N LEU A 56 -4.64 25.01 3.12
CA LEU A 56 -5.38 24.07 3.99
C LEU A 56 -5.07 22.61 3.63
N LYS A 57 -5.10 22.28 2.35
CA LYS A 57 -4.74 20.94 1.87
C LYS A 57 -3.32 20.57 2.30
N GLN A 58 -2.38 21.49 2.15
CA GLN A 58 -0.97 21.25 2.46
C GLN A 58 -0.75 21.03 3.96
N LEU A 59 -1.45 21.79 4.81
CA LEU A 59 -1.41 21.56 6.27
C LEU A 59 -1.90 20.16 6.66
N VAL A 60 -2.98 19.68 6.04
CA VAL A 60 -3.47 18.32 6.29
C VAL A 60 -2.46 17.26 5.80
N ILE A 61 -1.93 17.41 4.58
CA ILE A 61 -0.95 16.46 4.02
C ILE A 61 0.32 16.39 4.88
N ILE A 62 0.87 17.54 5.27
CA ILE A 62 2.04 17.61 6.15
C ILE A 62 1.72 16.98 7.50
N GLY A 63 0.55 17.29 8.05
CA GLY A 63 0.07 16.70 9.30
C GLY A 63 -0.05 15.18 9.22
N ALA A 64 -0.59 14.65 8.12
CA ALA A 64 -0.77 13.23 7.89
C ALA A 64 0.56 12.45 7.79
N HIS A 65 1.62 13.09 7.26
CA HIS A 65 2.96 12.49 7.16
C HIS A 65 3.84 12.79 8.39
N SER A 66 3.34 13.57 9.36
CA SER A 66 4.13 14.01 10.50
C SER A 66 4.55 12.86 11.41
N THR A 67 5.82 12.81 11.75
CA THR A 67 6.38 11.88 12.74
C THR A 67 5.85 12.11 14.15
N THR A 68 5.27 13.29 14.43
CA THR A 68 4.72 13.62 15.77
C THR A 68 3.48 12.82 16.12
N LYS A 69 2.81 12.18 15.15
CA LYS A 69 1.61 11.37 15.38
C LYS A 69 0.60 12.12 16.27
N TRP A 70 0.28 13.36 15.87
CA TRP A 70 -0.54 14.31 16.65
C TRP A 70 -1.93 13.77 17.00
N ASP A 71 -2.50 12.92 16.14
CA ASP A 71 -3.79 12.27 16.33
C ASP A 71 -3.79 11.26 17.48
N ARG A 72 -2.62 10.78 17.90
CA ARG A 72 -2.49 9.91 19.08
C ARG A 72 -3.07 10.55 20.34
N TRP A 73 -3.01 11.88 20.43
CA TRP A 73 -3.61 12.61 21.55
C TRP A 73 -5.14 12.42 21.58
N LEU A 74 -5.81 12.41 20.43
CA LEU A 74 -7.25 12.19 20.34
C LEU A 74 -7.67 10.79 20.81
N TYR A 75 -6.78 9.80 20.68
CA TYR A 75 -7.06 8.39 21.00
C TYR A 75 -6.74 8.04 22.47
N ARG A 76 -6.09 8.93 23.22
CA ARG A 76 -5.64 8.64 24.59
C ARG A 76 -6.78 8.60 25.60
N SER A 77 -7.86 9.30 25.35
CA SER A 77 -8.92 9.48 26.35
C SER A 77 -10.28 9.17 25.76
N SER A 78 -11.09 8.40 26.52
CA SER A 78 -12.42 8.00 26.09
C SER A 78 -13.37 9.19 25.86
N TRP A 79 -13.21 10.27 26.63
CA TRP A 79 -14.04 11.47 26.46
C TRP A 79 -13.74 12.23 25.17
N LEU A 80 -12.56 12.05 24.57
CA LEU A 80 -12.20 12.59 23.25
C LEU A 80 -12.68 11.71 22.09
N SER A 81 -13.21 10.53 22.38
CA SER A 81 -13.62 9.57 21.35
C SER A 81 -14.63 10.12 20.33
N PRO A 82 -15.64 10.94 20.69
CA PRO A 82 -16.54 11.55 19.71
C PRO A 82 -15.81 12.54 18.79
N LEU A 83 -14.89 13.34 19.34
CA LEU A 83 -14.05 14.25 18.54
C LEU A 83 -13.12 13.48 17.61
N ALA A 84 -12.45 12.45 18.12
CA ALA A 84 -11.61 11.57 17.33
C ALA A 84 -12.39 10.96 16.16
N TRP A 85 -13.60 10.49 16.41
CA TRP A 85 -14.49 9.91 15.40
C TRP A 85 -14.81 10.91 14.28
N VAL A 86 -15.11 12.16 14.62
CA VAL A 86 -15.39 13.21 13.63
C VAL A 86 -14.13 13.57 12.84
N VAL A 87 -13.00 13.79 13.52
CA VAL A 87 -11.74 14.20 12.89
C VAL A 87 -11.26 13.15 11.89
N GLU A 88 -11.15 11.88 12.32
CA GLU A 88 -10.64 10.80 11.48
C GLU A 88 -11.52 10.48 10.26
N ARG A 89 -12.81 10.83 10.29
CA ARG A 89 -13.75 10.66 9.17
C ARG A 89 -13.86 11.86 8.27
N THR A 90 -13.34 13.00 8.71
CA THR A 90 -13.34 14.24 7.93
C THR A 90 -12.02 14.43 7.21
N ILE A 91 -10.93 14.45 7.95
CA ILE A 91 -9.58 14.70 7.42
C ILE A 91 -8.68 13.47 7.59
N VAL A 92 -7.69 13.39 6.73
CA VAL A 92 -6.66 12.35 6.79
C VAL A 92 -5.74 12.60 8.00
N THR A 93 -5.69 11.65 8.92
CA THR A 93 -4.83 11.67 10.12
C THR A 93 -3.56 10.85 9.92
N PRO A 94 -2.51 11.02 10.75
CA PRO A 94 -1.33 10.16 10.70
C PRO A 94 -1.66 8.66 10.77
N ALA A 95 -2.49 8.21 11.72
CA ALA A 95 -2.84 6.80 11.85
C ALA A 95 -3.51 6.25 10.57
N PHE A 96 -4.42 7.03 9.97
CA PHE A 96 -5.09 6.67 8.73
C PHE A 96 -4.12 6.57 7.55
N HIS A 97 -3.24 7.56 7.38
CA HIS A 97 -2.32 7.63 6.24
C HIS A 97 -1.10 6.69 6.40
N PHE A 98 -0.63 6.49 7.61
CA PHE A 98 0.45 5.54 7.89
C PHE A 98 0.02 4.10 7.59
N ALA A 99 -1.25 3.75 7.83
CA ALA A 99 -1.80 2.47 7.40
C ALA A 99 -1.66 2.27 5.88
N HIS A 100 -1.90 3.32 5.08
CA HIS A 100 -1.72 3.30 3.62
C HIS A 100 -0.26 3.08 3.20
N HIS A 101 0.71 3.64 3.94
CA HIS A 101 2.14 3.46 3.70
C HIS A 101 2.73 2.19 4.31
N GLY A 102 1.96 1.47 5.10
CA GLY A 102 2.41 0.24 5.75
C GLY A 102 2.75 -0.87 4.76
N VAL A 103 3.77 -1.66 5.11
CA VAL A 103 4.33 -2.69 4.22
C VAL A 103 3.52 -3.98 4.23
N SER A 104 2.91 -4.30 5.34
CA SER A 104 2.36 -5.63 5.60
C SER A 104 0.88 -5.57 5.94
N GLN A 105 0.09 -6.37 5.24
CA GLN A 105 -1.29 -6.64 5.64
C GLN A 105 -1.39 -7.71 6.75
N VAL A 106 -0.25 -8.19 7.24
CA VAL A 106 -0.19 -9.21 8.30
C VAL A 106 -0.40 -8.61 9.69
N ASP A 107 -0.12 -7.32 9.84
CA ASP A 107 -0.25 -6.60 11.11
C ASP A 107 -1.66 -6.05 11.39
N GLU A 108 -2.63 -6.32 10.51
CA GLU A 108 -4.00 -5.81 10.57
C GLU A 108 -4.12 -4.27 10.64
N ILE A 109 -2.99 -3.56 10.60
CA ILE A 109 -2.89 -2.10 10.67
C ILE A 109 -2.61 -1.53 9.28
N SER A 110 -1.71 -2.17 8.54
CA SER A 110 -1.31 -1.74 7.20
C SER A 110 -2.40 -2.02 6.17
N GLU A 111 -2.79 -1.00 5.40
CA GLU A 111 -3.79 -1.12 4.34
C GLU A 111 -3.32 -0.40 3.06
N PRO A 112 -2.31 -0.95 2.36
CA PRO A 112 -1.76 -0.30 1.16
C PRO A 112 -2.74 -0.25 -0.03
N ASN A 113 -3.86 -0.97 0.05
CA ASN A 113 -4.93 -0.95 -0.95
C ASN A 113 -6.17 -0.15 -0.51
N GLY A 114 -6.06 0.63 0.55
CA GLY A 114 -7.09 1.52 1.07
C GLY A 114 -6.52 2.86 1.49
N ASN A 115 -7.32 3.67 2.15
CA ASN A 115 -6.93 4.95 2.73
C ASN A 115 -6.25 5.90 1.71
N PHE A 116 -6.82 5.99 0.51
CA PHE A 116 -6.25 6.74 -0.62
C PHE A 116 -6.39 8.26 -0.49
N GLY A 117 -7.24 8.75 0.40
CA GLY A 117 -7.45 10.16 0.64
C GLY A 117 -6.16 10.87 1.05
N ASN A 118 -5.93 12.06 0.49
CA ASN A 118 -4.78 12.88 0.86
C ASN A 118 -5.15 14.16 1.62
N MET A 119 -6.44 14.50 1.68
CA MET A 119 -6.98 15.59 2.49
C MET A 119 -8.21 15.15 3.28
N PHE A 120 -9.19 14.55 2.60
CA PHE A 120 -10.46 14.14 3.18
C PHE A 120 -10.58 12.62 3.22
N ALA A 121 -10.74 12.07 4.42
CA ALA A 121 -10.94 10.64 4.64
C ALA A 121 -12.35 10.16 4.22
N PHE A 122 -13.33 11.07 4.17
CA PHE A 122 -14.70 10.71 3.81
C PHE A 122 -14.83 10.11 2.40
N TRP A 123 -13.91 10.41 1.47
CA TRP A 123 -13.88 9.77 0.15
C TRP A 123 -13.64 8.27 0.27
N ASP A 124 -12.72 7.86 1.13
CA ASP A 124 -12.46 6.43 1.37
C ASP A 124 -13.68 5.74 1.99
N ILE A 125 -14.41 6.44 2.86
CA ILE A 125 -15.67 5.92 3.42
C ILE A 125 -16.69 5.72 2.30
N LEU A 126 -16.86 6.72 1.45
CA LEU A 126 -17.82 6.68 0.33
C LEU A 126 -17.50 5.55 -0.66
N PHE A 127 -16.22 5.30 -0.94
CA PHE A 127 -15.78 4.25 -1.86
C PHE A 127 -15.49 2.90 -1.19
N GLY A 128 -15.68 2.77 0.12
CA GLY A 128 -15.48 1.53 0.86
C GLY A 128 -14.00 1.11 1.01
N THR A 129 -13.09 2.08 0.92
CA THR A 129 -11.64 1.87 1.05
C THR A 129 -11.06 2.35 2.38
N ALA A 130 -11.91 2.88 3.28
CA ALA A 130 -11.48 3.39 4.57
C ALA A 130 -11.16 2.28 5.57
N HIS A 131 -9.99 2.36 6.20
CA HIS A 131 -9.53 1.44 7.24
C HIS A 131 -9.04 2.24 8.47
N PHE A 132 -9.83 2.23 9.55
CA PHE A 132 -9.57 3.00 10.77
C PHE A 132 -9.08 2.08 11.89
N THR A 133 -7.78 2.03 12.10
CA THR A 133 -7.17 1.22 13.18
C THR A 133 -6.81 2.01 14.42
N ARG A 134 -6.64 3.34 14.29
CA ARG A 134 -6.07 4.23 15.33
C ARG A 134 -4.69 3.79 15.82
N GLN A 135 -4.02 2.96 15.05
CA GLN A 135 -2.71 2.40 15.31
C GLN A 135 -1.75 2.78 14.18
N TYR A 136 -0.48 2.51 14.37
CA TYR A 136 0.56 2.88 13.40
C TYR A 136 1.38 1.64 13.03
N PRO A 137 1.56 1.37 11.73
CA PRO A 137 2.46 0.32 11.28
C PRO A 137 3.88 0.54 11.80
N GLU A 138 4.58 -0.56 12.06
CA GLU A 138 5.99 -0.52 12.46
C GLU A 138 6.92 -0.33 11.26
N LYS A 139 6.50 -0.77 10.08
CA LYS A 139 7.32 -0.78 8.87
C LYS A 139 6.61 -0.10 7.71
N PHE A 140 7.37 0.72 6.99
CA PHE A 140 6.93 1.46 5.81
C PHE A 140 7.76 1.06 4.60
N GLY A 141 7.26 1.39 3.41
CA GLY A 141 7.94 1.15 2.16
C GLY A 141 7.21 0.18 1.25
N ILE A 142 7.92 -0.35 0.29
CA ILE A 142 7.41 -1.33 -0.67
C ILE A 142 8.21 -2.63 -0.55
N GLN A 143 7.49 -3.76 -0.57
CA GLN A 143 8.10 -5.10 -0.46
C GLN A 143 8.79 -5.51 -1.79
N THR A 144 9.77 -4.77 -2.24
CA THR A 144 10.55 -5.17 -3.40
C THR A 144 12.02 -4.92 -3.13
N ASP A 145 12.85 -5.94 -3.35
CA ASP A 145 14.31 -5.86 -3.25
C ASP A 145 14.94 -5.09 -4.43
N THR A 146 14.17 -4.24 -5.11
CA THR A 146 14.65 -3.48 -6.25
C THR A 146 15.31 -2.19 -5.83
N HIS A 147 16.58 -2.00 -6.20
CA HIS A 147 17.36 -0.81 -5.91
C HIS A 147 17.20 0.26 -6.99
N ASP A 148 16.02 0.85 -7.06
CA ASP A 148 15.79 1.98 -7.96
C ASP A 148 16.46 3.24 -7.42
N THR A 149 17.32 3.85 -8.22
CA THR A 149 17.93 5.14 -7.84
C THR A 149 16.85 6.23 -7.71
N TRP A 150 17.15 7.26 -6.91
CA TRP A 150 16.20 8.36 -6.69
C TRP A 150 15.80 9.07 -8.00
N TYR A 151 16.75 9.25 -8.93
CA TYR A 151 16.49 9.91 -10.21
C TYR A 151 15.63 9.04 -11.14
N THR A 152 15.81 7.70 -11.13
CA THR A 152 14.95 6.78 -11.87
C THR A 152 13.50 6.87 -11.35
N GLN A 153 13.31 6.90 -10.03
CA GLN A 153 11.99 7.04 -9.43
C GLN A 153 11.33 8.38 -9.78
N MET A 154 12.12 9.47 -9.77
CA MET A 154 11.61 10.81 -10.01
C MET A 154 11.29 11.07 -11.48
N PHE A 155 12.11 10.60 -12.39
CA PHE A 155 12.00 10.90 -13.82
C PHE A 155 11.41 9.74 -14.65
N PHE A 156 10.84 8.73 -14.01
CA PHE A 156 10.11 7.69 -14.74
C PHE A 156 8.91 8.32 -15.48
N PRO A 157 8.62 7.94 -16.75
CA PRO A 157 9.21 6.87 -17.56
C PRO A 157 10.37 7.32 -18.48
N VAL A 158 10.85 8.57 -18.37
CA VAL A 158 11.96 9.09 -19.17
C VAL A 158 13.25 8.34 -18.83
N LEU A 159 13.54 8.23 -17.54
CA LEU A 159 14.61 7.38 -17.02
C LEU A 159 14.02 6.06 -16.52
N LYS A 160 14.58 4.96 -16.99
CA LYS A 160 14.14 3.61 -16.61
C LYS A 160 15.19 2.96 -15.69
N SER A 161 14.73 2.07 -14.83
CA SER A 161 15.62 1.30 -13.96
C SER A 161 16.53 0.38 -14.75
N GLN A 162 17.78 0.28 -14.30
CA GLN A 162 18.76 -0.71 -14.80
C GLN A 162 18.47 -2.11 -14.24
N ASP A 163 17.78 -2.19 -13.09
CA ASP A 163 17.36 -3.45 -12.51
C ASP A 163 16.14 -3.99 -13.30
N GLU A 164 16.33 -5.11 -14.00
CA GLU A 164 15.28 -5.74 -14.81
C GLU A 164 14.08 -6.22 -13.96
N ASN A 165 14.28 -6.50 -12.67
CA ASN A 165 13.24 -6.88 -11.75
C ASN A 165 12.44 -5.67 -11.25
N SER A 166 12.89 -4.45 -11.52
CA SER A 166 12.16 -3.25 -11.12
C SER A 166 10.92 -3.03 -12.00
N PRO A 167 9.79 -2.68 -11.39
CA PRO A 167 8.61 -2.20 -12.12
C PRO A 167 8.88 -0.96 -12.98
N LEU A 168 10.01 -0.27 -12.77
CA LEU A 168 10.44 0.92 -13.50
C LEU A 168 11.42 0.61 -14.65
N SER A 169 11.80 -0.64 -14.86
CA SER A 169 12.76 -1.01 -15.93
C SER A 169 12.17 -0.86 -17.35
N GLY A 170 10.86 -0.86 -17.49
CA GLY A 170 10.21 -0.93 -18.79
C GLY A 170 10.22 -2.33 -19.42
N LYS A 171 11.09 -3.24 -18.94
CA LYS A 171 11.13 -4.67 -19.30
C LYS A 171 10.25 -5.49 -18.35
N TYR A 172 9.94 -4.95 -17.17
CA TYR A 172 9.15 -5.61 -16.15
C TYR A 172 7.74 -5.90 -16.67
N ASN A 173 7.48 -7.17 -16.92
CA ASN A 173 6.16 -7.65 -17.27
C ASN A 173 5.55 -8.33 -16.05
N VAL A 174 4.42 -7.81 -15.55
CA VAL A 174 3.70 -8.42 -14.42
C VAL A 174 3.30 -9.87 -14.68
N LYS A 175 3.23 -10.27 -15.97
CA LYS A 175 3.01 -11.67 -16.36
C LYS A 175 4.25 -12.55 -16.18
N ASP A 176 5.45 -11.95 -16.17
CA ASP A 176 6.73 -12.65 -16.06
C ASP A 176 7.25 -12.69 -14.61
N THR A 177 6.66 -11.92 -13.69
CA THR A 177 6.83 -12.20 -12.26
C THR A 177 6.17 -13.54 -12.01
N LYS A 178 6.98 -14.57 -12.09
CA LYS A 178 6.57 -15.90 -11.68
C LYS A 178 6.11 -15.77 -10.22
N ILE A 179 4.81 -15.73 -10.02
CA ILE A 179 4.14 -15.93 -8.72
C ILE A 179 4.59 -17.30 -8.16
N ASP A 180 5.46 -17.98 -8.86
CA ASP A 180 5.93 -19.32 -8.62
C ASP A 180 7.00 -19.42 -7.52
N ALA A 181 7.79 -18.37 -7.29
CA ALA A 181 8.79 -18.41 -6.22
C ALA A 181 8.12 -18.40 -4.83
N PRO A 182 8.61 -19.21 -3.90
CA PRO A 182 8.04 -19.22 -2.54
C PRO A 182 8.34 -17.91 -1.81
N THR A 183 7.46 -17.56 -0.89
CA THR A 183 7.69 -16.44 0.03
C THR A 183 8.40 -16.92 1.28
N PHE A 184 9.56 -16.33 1.60
CA PHE A 184 10.26 -16.52 2.86
C PHE A 184 9.82 -15.43 3.82
N ILE A 185 9.18 -15.81 4.93
CA ILE A 185 8.61 -14.84 5.87
C ILE A 185 8.75 -15.36 7.31
N ASP A 186 9.04 -14.46 8.23
CA ASP A 186 9.01 -14.74 9.66
C ASP A 186 7.61 -14.38 10.19
N LEU A 187 6.88 -15.39 10.63
CA LEU A 187 5.51 -15.26 11.10
C LEU A 187 5.44 -15.45 12.61
N ALA A 188 4.75 -14.56 13.29
CA ALA A 188 4.44 -14.70 14.70
C ALA A 188 3.49 -15.89 14.96
N GLN A 189 3.30 -16.23 16.24
CA GLN A 189 2.22 -17.15 16.63
C GLN A 189 0.87 -16.57 16.20
N GLY A 190 0.03 -17.37 15.53
CA GLY A 190 -1.28 -16.89 15.06
C GLY A 190 -1.93 -17.79 14.01
N ASN A 191 -3.09 -17.34 13.56
CA ASN A 191 -3.86 -17.97 12.49
C ASN A 191 -3.69 -17.20 11.19
N TYR A 192 -3.49 -17.91 10.09
CA TYR A 192 -3.22 -17.32 8.78
C TYR A 192 -4.08 -17.98 7.72
N LEU A 193 -4.49 -17.21 6.74
CA LEU A 193 -5.27 -17.68 5.58
C LEU A 193 -4.39 -17.69 4.33
N TRP A 194 -3.96 -18.87 3.92
CA TRP A 194 -3.16 -19.02 2.70
C TRP A 194 -4.08 -19.04 1.46
N CYS A 195 -3.68 -18.27 0.43
CA CYS A 195 -4.41 -18.20 -0.83
C CYS A 195 -4.27 -19.49 -1.64
N GLN A 196 -5.37 -20.19 -1.93
CA GLN A 196 -5.38 -21.35 -2.82
C GLN A 196 -5.71 -21.02 -4.27
N CYS A 197 -6.50 -19.96 -4.52
CA CYS A 197 -6.94 -19.62 -5.87
C CYS A 197 -5.87 -18.97 -6.76
N GLY A 198 -4.77 -18.50 -6.18
CA GLY A 198 -3.72 -17.76 -6.90
C GLY A 198 -4.09 -16.33 -7.29
N LEU A 199 -5.32 -15.88 -7.04
CA LEU A 199 -5.84 -14.58 -7.47
C LEU A 199 -5.57 -13.44 -6.49
N SER A 200 -5.19 -13.78 -5.24
CA SER A 200 -4.87 -12.80 -4.22
C SER A 200 -3.77 -11.85 -4.70
N LYS A 201 -3.95 -10.57 -4.43
CA LYS A 201 -2.96 -9.51 -4.68
C LYS A 201 -1.90 -9.46 -3.58
N THR A 202 -2.14 -10.16 -2.47
CA THR A 202 -1.30 -10.19 -1.26
C THR A 202 -0.71 -11.57 -1.02
N GLN A 203 -0.25 -12.22 -2.09
CA GLN A 203 0.37 -13.52 -1.98
C GLN A 203 1.49 -13.54 -0.90
N PRO A 204 1.57 -14.61 -0.12
CA PRO A 204 0.86 -15.88 -0.22
C PRO A 204 -0.49 -15.93 0.52
N PHE A 205 -0.94 -14.84 1.13
CA PHE A 205 -2.14 -14.78 1.94
C PHE A 205 -3.40 -14.46 1.14
N CYS A 206 -4.55 -14.79 1.69
CA CYS A 206 -5.84 -14.54 1.08
C CYS A 206 -6.30 -13.09 1.35
N ASP A 207 -6.70 -12.38 0.30
CA ASP A 207 -7.29 -11.04 0.35
C ASP A 207 -8.79 -11.01 0.00
N GLY A 208 -9.44 -12.18 -0.04
CA GLY A 208 -10.84 -12.30 -0.45
C GLY A 208 -11.06 -12.49 -1.95
N SER A 209 -10.04 -12.35 -2.80
CA SER A 209 -10.17 -12.50 -4.26
C SER A 209 -10.64 -13.90 -4.72
N HIS A 210 -10.75 -14.86 -3.81
CA HIS A 210 -11.32 -16.19 -4.08
C HIS A 210 -12.84 -16.18 -4.26
N HIS A 211 -13.54 -15.11 -3.86
CA HIS A 211 -14.99 -15.01 -4.01
C HIS A 211 -15.39 -15.19 -5.48
N GLY A 212 -16.33 -16.08 -5.75
CA GLY A 212 -16.74 -16.47 -7.09
C GLY A 212 -15.90 -17.57 -7.75
N THR A 213 -14.89 -18.11 -7.05
CA THR A 213 -14.11 -19.28 -7.49
C THR A 213 -14.51 -20.56 -6.74
N LYS A 214 -14.03 -21.70 -7.21
CA LYS A 214 -14.20 -23.00 -6.53
C LYS A 214 -13.29 -23.16 -5.30
N HIS A 215 -12.30 -22.27 -5.14
CA HIS A 215 -11.28 -22.37 -4.09
C HIS A 215 -11.70 -21.61 -2.84
N LYS A 216 -11.31 -22.17 -1.69
CA LYS A 216 -11.41 -21.50 -0.38
C LYS A 216 -10.00 -21.30 0.16
N PRO A 217 -9.73 -20.25 0.93
CA PRO A 217 -8.42 -20.10 1.56
C PRO A 217 -8.17 -21.24 2.55
N LEU A 218 -6.90 -21.65 2.67
CA LEU A 218 -6.49 -22.63 3.66
C LEU A 218 -6.11 -21.91 4.96
N LEU A 219 -6.87 -22.18 6.02
CA LEU A 219 -6.52 -21.75 7.37
C LEU A 219 -5.38 -22.62 7.90
N PHE A 220 -4.30 -22.02 8.39
CA PHE A 220 -3.25 -22.71 9.12
C PHE A 220 -2.85 -21.92 10.36
N LYS A 221 -2.40 -22.63 11.38
CA LYS A 221 -2.03 -22.06 12.68
C LYS A 221 -0.55 -22.29 12.96
N LEU A 222 0.10 -21.28 13.51
CA LEU A 222 1.45 -21.36 14.05
C LEU A 222 1.39 -21.28 15.57
N GLU A 223 1.96 -22.28 16.25
CA GLU A 223 1.97 -22.34 17.71
C GLU A 223 3.07 -21.45 18.33
N LYS A 224 4.05 -21.03 17.54
CA LYS A 224 5.14 -20.14 17.92
C LYS A 224 5.65 -19.38 16.70
N GLN A 225 6.36 -18.28 16.96
CA GLN A 225 7.06 -17.54 15.90
C GLN A 225 8.07 -18.45 15.20
N GLN A 226 8.02 -18.48 13.88
CA GLN A 226 8.96 -19.23 13.06
C GLN A 226 9.11 -18.68 11.64
N LYS A 227 10.27 -18.94 11.04
CA LYS A 227 10.49 -18.67 9.62
C LYS A 227 9.75 -19.70 8.78
N CYS A 228 8.89 -19.22 7.89
CA CYS A 228 8.08 -20.04 7.01
C CYS A 228 8.48 -19.81 5.56
N THR A 229 8.42 -20.87 4.77
CA THR A 229 8.55 -20.81 3.32
C THR A 229 7.21 -21.19 2.72
N LEU A 230 6.40 -20.19 2.36
CA LEU A 230 5.04 -20.39 1.88
C LEU A 230 4.99 -20.49 0.34
N CYS A 231 4.13 -21.37 -0.14
CA CYS A 231 4.00 -21.65 -1.56
C CYS A 231 3.16 -20.59 -2.28
N ASN A 232 3.70 -20.01 -3.36
CA ASN A 232 2.97 -19.10 -4.26
C ASN A 232 2.46 -19.78 -5.53
N CYS A 233 3.14 -20.81 -6.02
CA CYS A 233 2.76 -21.51 -7.26
C CYS A 233 1.50 -22.38 -7.13
N LYS A 234 1.01 -22.62 -5.93
CA LYS A 234 -0.18 -23.43 -5.58
C LYS A 234 -0.09 -24.90 -5.98
N ARG A 235 1.09 -25.37 -6.39
CA ARG A 235 1.36 -26.77 -6.80
C ARG A 235 1.92 -27.64 -5.69
N THR A 236 2.14 -27.07 -4.51
CA THR A 236 2.70 -27.79 -3.37
C THR A 236 1.76 -28.91 -2.89
N LYS A 237 2.32 -30.05 -2.55
CA LYS A 237 1.63 -31.16 -1.87
C LYS A 237 1.62 -30.99 -0.34
N LYS A 238 2.31 -29.97 0.20
CA LYS A 238 2.44 -29.67 1.63
C LYS A 238 1.86 -28.31 2.00
N ALA A 239 0.73 -27.93 1.39
CA ALA A 239 0.11 -26.61 1.63
C ALA A 239 -0.02 -26.31 3.13
N PRO A 240 0.28 -25.09 3.56
CA PRO A 240 0.64 -23.90 2.77
C PRO A 240 2.14 -23.79 2.43
N PHE A 241 2.98 -24.74 2.91
CA PHE A 241 4.44 -24.66 2.82
C PHE A 241 4.94 -25.09 1.43
N CYS A 242 6.05 -24.48 1.01
CA CYS A 242 6.69 -24.82 -0.24
C CYS A 242 7.47 -26.15 -0.11
N ASP A 243 7.25 -27.06 -1.05
CA ASP A 243 7.94 -28.33 -1.17
C ASP A 243 8.90 -28.37 -2.38
N GLY A 244 9.10 -27.25 -3.05
CA GLY A 244 9.95 -27.14 -4.24
C GLY A 244 9.20 -27.40 -5.56
N ALA A 245 7.92 -27.69 -5.57
CA ALA A 245 7.13 -28.00 -6.78
C ALA A 245 7.17 -26.85 -7.83
N HIS A 246 7.48 -25.63 -7.44
CA HIS A 246 7.65 -24.49 -8.36
C HIS A 246 8.82 -24.68 -9.33
N LYS A 247 9.80 -25.53 -9.00
CA LYS A 247 10.98 -25.78 -9.86
C LYS A 247 10.68 -26.70 -11.05
N TRP A 248 9.52 -27.36 -11.02
CA TRP A 248 9.14 -28.36 -12.03
C TRP A 248 7.89 -27.88 -12.79
N PRO A 249 8.03 -27.10 -13.89
CA PRO A 249 6.89 -26.73 -14.72
C PRO A 249 6.49 -27.94 -15.58
N GLY A 250 5.47 -28.71 -15.18
CA GLY A 250 5.05 -29.81 -16.05
C GLY A 250 3.99 -30.78 -15.53
N GLU A 251 3.67 -30.81 -14.25
CA GLU A 251 2.60 -31.67 -13.76
C GLU A 251 1.55 -30.86 -13.02
N VAL A 252 0.53 -30.41 -13.74
CA VAL A 252 -0.75 -30.04 -13.13
C VAL A 252 -1.44 -31.35 -12.80
N GLY A 253 -1.39 -31.75 -11.54
CA GLY A 253 -2.14 -32.89 -11.04
C GLY A 253 -3.64 -32.67 -11.28
N SER A 254 -4.23 -33.56 -11.97
CA SER A 254 -5.66 -33.76 -12.20
C SER A 254 -6.46 -33.84 -10.89
#